data_b9ffa9ba7d104fc4b93b490a1a9fcdc6
#
_entry.id   b9ffa9ba7d104fc4b93b490a1a9fcdc6
#
_cell.length_a   1.000
_cell.length_b   1.000
_cell.length_c   1.000
_cell.angle_alpha   90.00
_cell.angle_beta   90.00
_cell.angle_gamma   90.00
#
_symmetry.space_group_name_H-M   'P 1'
#
loop_
_entity.id
_entity.type
_entity.pdbx_description
1 polymer ?
#
loop_
_entity_poly.entity_id
_entity_poly.type
_entity_poly.pdbx_seq_one_letter_code
_entity_poly.pdbx_strand_id
1 'polypeptide(L)'
;INLEGFGMAASRPAQAAGRYAKWIDELKTMHKGELDLKPYADLEGVARRLMKTNPRLSSDKAHWLASHWARPNASGEWRILGHAAHKIINAQLFKVDEVLGIYERITAPTLFAMADTNSLTQWWKDKYTLDEFKQRIASVPNLRHAVIEDAGHMLHHDQPEKLAHLIEEFLA
;
A
#
# COMPACT_ATOMS: atom_id res chain seq x y z
N ILE A 1 5.10 -13.29 -1.70
CA ILE A 1 4.39 -12.62 -2.80
C ILE A 1 4.33 -11.13 -2.50
N ASN A 2 4.77 -10.30 -3.44
CA ASN A 2 4.75 -8.84 -3.36
C ASN A 2 3.87 -8.30 -4.50
N LEU A 3 2.80 -7.57 -4.15
CA LEU A 3 1.86 -6.98 -5.08
C LEU A 3 2.03 -5.46 -5.09
N GLU A 4 2.61 -4.89 -6.14
CA GLU A 4 2.83 -3.44 -6.29
C GLU A 4 3.62 -2.78 -5.13
N GLY A 5 4.38 -3.58 -4.37
CA GLY A 5 5.16 -3.08 -3.24
C GLY A 5 6.53 -2.56 -3.67
N PHE A 6 6.57 -1.35 -4.20
CA PHE A 6 7.78 -0.74 -4.77
C PHE A 6 8.78 -0.22 -3.73
N GLY A 7 8.44 -0.22 -2.45
CA GLY A 7 9.25 0.45 -1.44
C GLY A 7 9.16 1.98 -1.56
N MET A 8 10.24 2.67 -1.26
CA MET A 8 10.25 4.13 -1.17
C MET A 8 11.53 4.74 -1.77
N ALA A 9 11.46 6.00 -2.15
CA ALA A 9 12.66 6.79 -2.45
C ALA A 9 13.63 6.81 -1.26
N ALA A 10 14.93 6.85 -1.54
CA ALA A 10 15.95 6.95 -0.51
C ALA A 10 15.75 8.18 0.38
N SER A 11 15.78 8.00 1.68
CA SER A 11 15.75 9.11 2.62
C SER A 11 17.17 9.67 2.85
N ARG A 12 17.26 10.98 3.06
CA ARG A 12 18.52 11.63 3.40
C ARG A 12 18.71 11.67 4.90
N PRO A 13 19.93 11.43 5.46
CA PRO A 13 20.19 11.47 6.91
C PRO A 13 19.71 12.76 7.60
N ALA A 14 19.83 13.90 6.92
CA ALA A 14 19.38 15.20 7.45
C ALA A 14 17.85 15.26 7.73
N GLN A 15 17.07 14.33 7.22
CA GLN A 15 15.62 14.25 7.49
C GLN A 15 15.29 13.56 8.82
N ALA A 16 16.26 12.92 9.49
CA ALA A 16 16.01 12.09 10.67
C ALA A 16 15.40 12.88 11.82
N ALA A 17 15.99 14.02 12.20
CA ALA A 17 15.53 14.82 13.33
C ALA A 17 14.07 15.29 13.14
N GLY A 18 13.74 15.83 11.95
CA GLY A 18 12.38 16.26 11.63
C GLY A 18 11.38 15.11 11.60
N ARG A 19 11.80 13.92 11.14
CA ARG A 19 10.95 12.72 11.12
C ARG A 19 10.65 12.24 12.54
N TYR A 20 11.64 12.18 13.42
CA TYR A 20 11.42 11.83 14.84
C TYR A 20 10.50 12.83 15.54
N ALA A 21 10.72 14.14 15.34
CA ALA A 21 9.86 15.17 15.93
C ALA A 21 8.40 14.96 15.48
N LYS A 22 8.16 14.80 14.18
CA LYS A 22 6.82 14.56 13.63
C LYS A 22 6.20 13.28 14.19
N TRP A 23 6.95 12.19 14.23
CA TRP A 23 6.47 10.92 14.78
C TRP A 23 6.04 11.06 16.25
N ILE A 24 6.85 11.73 17.09
CA ILE A 24 6.54 11.99 18.49
C ILE A 24 5.27 12.83 18.63
N ASP A 25 5.08 13.86 17.82
CA ASP A 25 3.91 14.72 17.88
C ASP A 25 2.64 13.98 17.43
N GLU A 26 2.71 13.16 16.41
CA GLU A 26 1.60 12.30 15.97
C GLU A 26 1.24 11.25 17.04
N LEU A 27 2.23 10.66 17.74
CA LEU A 27 1.99 9.77 18.89
C LEU A 27 1.29 10.50 20.04
N LYS A 28 1.72 11.71 20.37
CA LYS A 28 1.05 12.52 21.42
C LYS A 28 -0.40 12.81 21.04
N THR A 29 -0.66 13.16 19.77
CA THR A 29 -2.01 13.37 19.25
C THR A 29 -2.87 12.13 19.38
N MET A 30 -2.31 10.95 19.04
CA MET A 30 -3.00 9.67 19.21
C MET A 30 -3.31 9.37 20.68
N HIS A 31 -2.34 9.55 21.58
CA HIS A 31 -2.54 9.29 23.02
C HIS A 31 -3.57 10.21 23.68
N LYS A 32 -3.79 11.41 23.14
CA LYS A 32 -4.87 12.30 23.56
C LYS A 32 -6.24 11.92 23.00
N GLY A 33 -6.33 10.89 22.14
CA GLY A 33 -7.56 10.53 21.45
C GLY A 33 -7.98 11.49 20.33
N GLU A 34 -7.08 12.36 19.89
CA GLU A 34 -7.35 13.38 18.85
C GLU A 34 -7.09 12.84 17.43
N LEU A 35 -6.50 11.66 17.29
CA LEU A 35 -6.26 10.99 16.02
C LEU A 35 -7.31 9.91 15.79
N ASP A 36 -8.24 10.14 14.88
CA ASP A 36 -9.28 9.15 14.54
C ASP A 36 -9.43 8.99 13.03
N LEU A 37 -10.08 7.91 12.62
CA LEU A 37 -10.51 7.68 11.25
C LEU A 37 -11.81 8.46 11.00
N LYS A 38 -11.89 9.10 9.84
CA LYS A 38 -13.09 9.86 9.47
C LYS A 38 -14.30 8.92 9.39
N PRO A 39 -15.42 9.25 10.08
CA PRO A 39 -16.66 8.53 9.92
C PRO A 39 -17.35 8.89 8.60
N TYR A 40 -18.26 8.03 8.16
CA TYR A 40 -19.12 8.21 7.00
C TYR A 40 -20.57 8.10 7.44
N ALA A 41 -21.46 8.87 6.80
CA ALA A 41 -22.88 8.86 7.14
C ALA A 41 -23.53 7.49 6.86
N ASP A 42 -23.06 6.81 5.80
CA ASP A 42 -23.63 5.58 5.30
C ASP A 42 -22.57 4.71 4.59
N LEU A 43 -22.96 3.51 4.19
CA LEU A 43 -22.14 2.58 3.42
C LEU A 43 -21.78 3.16 2.04
N GLU A 44 -22.69 3.91 1.44
CA GLU A 44 -22.50 4.60 0.16
C GLU A 44 -21.32 5.60 0.24
N GLY A 45 -21.18 6.31 1.36
CA GLY A 45 -20.05 7.20 1.63
C GLY A 45 -18.71 6.46 1.64
N VAL A 46 -18.69 5.23 2.17
CA VAL A 46 -17.50 4.37 2.13
C VAL A 46 -17.22 3.91 0.69
N ALA A 47 -18.24 3.46 -0.04
CA ALA A 47 -18.09 3.02 -1.43
C ALA A 47 -17.57 4.16 -2.33
N ARG A 48 -18.13 5.37 -2.22
CA ARG A 48 -17.61 6.56 -2.94
C ARG A 48 -16.14 6.85 -2.59
N ARG A 49 -15.72 6.65 -1.34
CA ARG A 49 -14.34 6.83 -0.94
C ARG A 49 -13.41 5.82 -1.62
N LEU A 50 -13.84 4.56 -1.75
CA LEU A 50 -13.09 3.51 -2.43
C LEU A 50 -12.93 3.82 -3.92
N MET A 51 -14.03 4.21 -4.61
CA MET A 51 -13.99 4.62 -6.02
C MET A 51 -13.11 5.86 -6.25
N LYS A 52 -13.10 6.81 -5.31
CA LYS A 52 -12.19 7.97 -5.40
C LYS A 52 -10.72 7.56 -5.30
N THR A 53 -10.41 6.52 -4.54
CA THR A 53 -9.04 6.01 -4.38
C THR A 53 -8.62 5.15 -5.57
N ASN A 54 -9.55 4.35 -6.10
CA ASN A 54 -9.37 3.57 -7.32
C ASN A 54 -10.48 3.89 -8.33
N PRO A 55 -10.27 4.82 -9.28
CA PRO A 55 -11.26 5.18 -10.29
C PRO A 55 -11.64 4.03 -11.25
N ARG A 56 -10.89 2.92 -11.25
CA ARG A 56 -11.17 1.71 -12.03
C ARG A 56 -12.22 0.81 -11.35
N LEU A 57 -12.49 1.05 -10.08
CA LEU A 57 -13.40 0.22 -9.28
C LEU A 57 -14.87 0.48 -9.68
N SER A 58 -15.59 -0.57 -10.10
CA SER A 58 -17.02 -0.48 -10.38
C SER A 58 -17.83 -0.19 -9.11
N SER A 59 -19.02 0.39 -9.28
CA SER A 59 -19.93 0.67 -8.18
C SER A 59 -20.25 -0.58 -7.36
N ASP A 60 -20.57 -1.70 -8.04
CA ASP A 60 -20.94 -2.95 -7.37
C ASP A 60 -19.80 -3.53 -6.55
N LYS A 61 -18.58 -3.56 -7.12
CA LYS A 61 -17.38 -3.96 -6.37
C LYS A 61 -17.09 -3.02 -5.21
N ALA A 62 -17.28 -1.70 -5.38
CA ALA A 62 -17.08 -0.73 -4.31
C ALA A 62 -18.05 -0.94 -3.14
N HIS A 63 -19.32 -1.20 -3.41
CA HIS A 63 -20.31 -1.51 -2.36
C HIS A 63 -20.00 -2.82 -1.67
N TRP A 64 -19.64 -3.86 -2.43
CA TRP A 64 -19.22 -5.14 -1.86
C TRP A 64 -18.02 -4.97 -0.93
N LEU A 65 -16.97 -4.31 -1.37
CA LEU A 65 -15.78 -4.02 -0.55
C LEU A 65 -16.14 -3.18 0.69
N ALA A 66 -16.95 -2.13 0.52
CA ALA A 66 -17.37 -1.28 1.63
C ALA A 66 -18.07 -2.07 2.73
N SER A 67 -18.93 -3.04 2.36
CA SER A 67 -19.63 -3.91 3.31
C SER A 67 -18.69 -4.81 4.13
N HIS A 68 -17.50 -5.09 3.62
CA HIS A 68 -16.47 -5.86 4.32
C HIS A 68 -15.47 -4.99 5.09
N TRP A 69 -15.23 -3.77 4.61
CA TRP A 69 -14.21 -2.87 5.17
C TRP A 69 -14.72 -1.91 6.24
N ALA A 70 -16.04 -1.79 6.40
CA ALA A 70 -16.64 -0.87 7.36
C ALA A 70 -17.77 -1.51 8.15
N ARG A 71 -18.08 -0.92 9.29
CA ARG A 71 -19.24 -1.28 10.14
C ARG A 71 -19.89 -0.02 10.70
N PRO A 72 -21.21 -0.02 10.93
CA PRO A 72 -21.86 1.05 11.66
C PRO A 72 -21.46 0.97 13.15
N ASN A 73 -21.24 2.15 13.76
CA ASN A 73 -21.11 2.27 15.22
C ASN A 73 -22.50 2.38 15.87
N ALA A 74 -22.52 2.55 17.19
CA ALA A 74 -23.77 2.67 17.97
C ALA A 74 -24.61 3.90 17.58
N SER A 75 -24.01 4.96 17.01
CA SER A 75 -24.71 6.14 16.51
C SER A 75 -25.20 6.00 15.05
N GLY A 76 -24.93 4.85 14.40
CA GLY A 76 -25.29 4.61 13.00
C GLY A 76 -24.28 5.13 11.98
N GLU A 77 -23.20 5.81 12.40
CA GLU A 77 -22.13 6.24 11.52
C GLU A 77 -21.26 5.06 11.11
N TRP A 78 -20.89 5.01 9.84
CA TRP A 78 -20.02 3.95 9.33
C TRP A 78 -18.54 4.29 9.53
N ARG A 79 -17.77 3.32 10.02
CA ARG A 79 -16.32 3.45 10.24
C ARG A 79 -15.57 2.32 9.56
N ILE A 80 -14.45 2.67 8.91
CA ILE A 80 -13.54 1.69 8.34
C ILE A 80 -12.92 0.87 9.47
N LEU A 81 -12.82 -0.46 9.27
CA LEU A 81 -12.23 -1.41 10.21
C LEU A 81 -10.70 -1.30 10.20
N GLY A 82 -10.21 -0.19 10.66
CA GLY A 82 -8.79 0.12 10.77
C GLY A 82 -8.52 0.88 12.06
N HIS A 83 -7.25 0.92 12.45
CA HIS A 83 -6.83 1.70 13.61
C HIS A 83 -6.17 3.01 13.16
N ALA A 84 -6.47 4.12 13.84
CA ALA A 84 -5.94 5.44 13.49
C ALA A 84 -4.40 5.51 13.51
N ALA A 85 -3.73 4.64 14.28
CA ALA A 85 -2.27 4.52 14.31
C ALA A 85 -1.64 4.25 12.93
N HIS A 86 -2.38 3.70 11.96
CA HIS A 86 -1.90 3.56 10.57
C HIS A 86 -1.60 4.89 9.86
N LYS A 87 -2.10 6.02 10.41
CA LYS A 87 -1.79 7.36 9.90
C LYS A 87 -0.47 7.92 10.44
N ILE A 88 0.08 7.33 11.50
CA ILE A 88 1.31 7.81 12.12
C ILE A 88 2.49 7.50 11.21
N ILE A 89 3.32 8.50 10.98
CA ILE A 89 4.52 8.32 10.14
C ILE A 89 5.48 7.31 10.79
N ASN A 90 6.14 6.50 9.99
CA ASN A 90 7.23 5.66 10.48
C ASN A 90 8.39 6.55 10.98
N ALA A 91 8.87 6.32 12.20
CA ALA A 91 10.00 7.03 12.79
C ALA A 91 11.29 6.83 12.01
N GLN A 92 11.49 5.63 11.44
CA GLN A 92 12.75 5.30 10.75
C GLN A 92 12.78 5.89 9.35
N LEU A 93 13.96 6.32 8.93
CA LEU A 93 14.23 6.67 7.55
C LEU A 93 14.25 5.40 6.68
N PHE A 94 13.83 5.54 5.42
CA PHE A 94 14.00 4.47 4.46
C PHE A 94 15.44 4.48 3.94
N LYS A 95 16.24 3.53 4.37
CA LYS A 95 17.64 3.36 4.00
C LYS A 95 17.78 2.24 2.99
N VAL A 96 18.23 2.59 1.79
CA VAL A 96 18.29 1.66 0.67
C VAL A 96 19.30 0.54 0.91
N ASP A 97 20.44 0.84 1.48
CA ASP A 97 21.49 -0.13 1.85
C ASP A 97 20.98 -1.19 2.83
N GLU A 98 20.20 -0.81 3.84
CA GLU A 98 19.55 -1.75 4.76
C GLU A 98 18.56 -2.66 4.01
N VAL A 99 17.74 -2.08 3.11
CA VAL A 99 16.76 -2.84 2.32
C VAL A 99 17.45 -3.81 1.37
N LEU A 100 18.52 -3.41 0.70
CA LEU A 100 19.30 -4.30 -0.18
C LEU A 100 19.89 -5.46 0.60
N GLY A 101 20.50 -5.18 1.77
CA GLY A 101 21.00 -6.23 2.64
C GLY A 101 19.94 -7.22 3.16
N ILE A 102 18.68 -6.77 3.29
CA ILE A 102 17.54 -7.65 3.58
C ILE A 102 17.17 -8.47 2.34
N TYR A 103 17.06 -7.84 1.16
CA TYR A 103 16.67 -8.49 -0.09
C TYR A 103 17.62 -9.62 -0.46
N GLU A 104 18.93 -9.44 -0.33
CA GLU A 104 19.95 -10.44 -0.58
C GLU A 104 19.81 -11.70 0.29
N ARG A 105 19.15 -11.58 1.43
CA ARG A 105 18.93 -12.68 2.39
C ARG A 105 17.58 -13.37 2.25
N ILE A 106 16.74 -12.95 1.33
CA ILE A 106 15.45 -13.62 1.05
C ILE A 106 15.75 -14.90 0.25
N THR A 107 15.77 -16.04 0.92
CA THR A 107 16.02 -17.34 0.28
C THR A 107 14.76 -17.99 -0.28
N ALA A 108 13.59 -17.60 0.20
CA ALA A 108 12.31 -18.10 -0.26
C ALA A 108 12.04 -17.69 -1.72
N PRO A 109 11.40 -18.55 -2.54
CA PRO A 109 10.87 -18.14 -3.83
C PRO A 109 9.98 -16.92 -3.67
N THR A 110 10.19 -15.90 -4.50
CA THR A 110 9.49 -14.61 -4.38
C THR A 110 8.82 -14.26 -5.72
N LEU A 111 7.52 -13.99 -5.66
CA LEU A 111 6.76 -13.43 -6.78
C LEU A 111 6.59 -11.93 -6.56
N PHE A 112 7.02 -11.12 -7.52
CA PHE A 112 6.65 -9.72 -7.64
C PHE A 112 5.68 -9.53 -8.80
N ALA A 113 4.45 -9.12 -8.50
CA ALA A 113 3.43 -8.81 -9.50
C ALA A 113 3.16 -7.30 -9.51
N MET A 114 3.17 -6.70 -10.69
CA MET A 114 2.85 -5.30 -10.90
C MET A 114 1.77 -5.13 -11.98
N ALA A 115 1.10 -3.97 -11.95
CA ALA A 115 0.21 -3.56 -13.01
C ALA A 115 0.99 -3.13 -14.26
N ASP A 116 0.35 -3.18 -15.43
CA ASP A 116 0.89 -2.60 -16.66
C ASP A 116 0.95 -1.05 -16.61
N THR A 117 0.10 -0.45 -15.78
CA THR A 117 0.15 0.99 -15.51
C THR A 117 1.23 1.32 -14.48
N ASN A 118 2.17 2.20 -14.82
CA ASN A 118 3.23 2.62 -13.91
C ASN A 118 2.70 3.52 -12.78
N SER A 119 2.20 2.89 -11.71
CA SER A 119 1.66 3.58 -10.53
C SER A 119 2.75 4.27 -9.69
N LEU A 120 3.99 3.81 -9.75
CA LEU A 120 5.12 4.40 -9.03
C LEU A 120 5.35 5.86 -9.44
N THR A 121 5.25 6.16 -10.74
CA THR A 121 5.40 7.52 -11.28
C THR A 121 4.34 8.48 -10.73
N GLN A 122 3.13 8.02 -10.42
CA GLN A 122 2.07 8.85 -9.85
C GLN A 122 2.44 9.41 -8.47
N TRP A 123 3.17 8.62 -7.67
CA TRP A 123 3.52 9.00 -6.28
C TRP A 123 4.88 9.65 -6.15
N TRP A 124 5.87 9.16 -6.90
CA TRP A 124 7.26 9.54 -6.69
C TRP A 124 7.79 10.47 -7.77
N LYS A 125 7.11 10.56 -8.93
CA LYS A 125 7.57 11.31 -10.11
C LYS A 125 9.02 10.91 -10.41
N ASP A 126 9.90 11.90 -10.57
CA ASP A 126 11.32 11.66 -10.88
C ASP A 126 12.20 11.35 -9.64
N LYS A 127 11.60 11.33 -8.43
CA LYS A 127 12.35 11.08 -7.19
C LYS A 127 12.68 9.60 -6.96
N TYR A 128 11.92 8.72 -7.58
CA TYR A 128 12.10 7.28 -7.53
C TYR A 128 11.45 6.65 -8.76
N THR A 129 12.24 5.95 -9.54
CA THR A 129 11.82 5.42 -10.85
C THR A 129 11.56 3.92 -10.81
N LEU A 130 10.83 3.41 -11.80
CA LEU A 130 10.60 1.98 -11.96
C LEU A 130 11.92 1.22 -12.22
N ASP A 131 12.84 1.83 -12.95
CA ASP A 131 14.14 1.23 -13.24
C ASP A 131 14.99 1.12 -11.98
N GLU A 132 14.98 2.15 -11.13
CA GLU A 132 15.64 2.09 -9.82
C GLU A 132 15.03 1.00 -8.93
N PHE A 133 13.70 0.88 -8.91
CA PHE A 133 13.04 -0.21 -8.21
C PHE A 133 13.46 -1.58 -8.73
N LYS A 134 13.46 -1.77 -10.07
CA LYS A 134 13.87 -3.03 -10.69
C LYS A 134 15.31 -3.42 -10.34
N GLN A 135 16.21 -2.43 -10.31
CA GLN A 135 17.60 -2.64 -9.87
C GLN A 135 17.66 -3.11 -8.41
N ARG A 136 16.87 -2.50 -7.51
CA ARG A 136 16.85 -2.86 -6.09
C ARG A 136 16.28 -4.26 -5.87
N ILE A 137 15.12 -4.58 -6.45
CA ILE A 137 14.46 -5.86 -6.23
C ILE A 137 15.20 -7.03 -6.89
N ALA A 138 16.04 -6.76 -7.88
CA ALA A 138 16.92 -7.76 -8.49
C ALA A 138 17.94 -8.37 -7.51
N SER A 139 18.12 -7.74 -6.33
CA SER A 139 18.93 -8.32 -5.23
C SER A 139 18.25 -9.50 -4.54
N VAL A 140 16.97 -9.77 -4.78
CA VAL A 140 16.28 -10.97 -4.27
C VAL A 140 16.67 -12.16 -5.13
N PRO A 141 17.35 -13.21 -4.58
CA PRO A 141 17.96 -14.30 -5.37
C PRO A 141 16.95 -15.11 -6.19
N ASN A 142 15.80 -15.43 -5.63
CA ASN A 142 14.79 -16.31 -6.24
C ASN A 142 13.54 -15.50 -6.63
N LEU A 143 13.71 -14.49 -7.49
CA LEU A 143 12.66 -13.59 -7.88
C LEU A 143 12.03 -13.93 -9.23
N ARG A 144 10.70 -14.13 -9.25
CA ARG A 144 9.86 -14.16 -10.45
C ARG A 144 9.13 -12.83 -10.59
N HIS A 145 9.19 -12.20 -11.76
CA HIS A 145 8.41 -11.03 -12.11
C HIS A 145 7.17 -11.42 -12.92
N ALA A 146 6.07 -10.72 -12.67
CA ALA A 146 4.86 -10.82 -13.48
C ALA A 146 4.20 -9.45 -13.64
N VAL A 147 3.50 -9.28 -14.76
CA VAL A 147 2.70 -8.09 -15.06
C VAL A 147 1.24 -8.51 -15.19
N ILE A 148 0.34 -7.80 -14.52
CA ILE A 148 -1.10 -7.95 -14.66
C ILE A 148 -1.59 -6.85 -15.60
N GLU A 149 -2.02 -7.26 -16.79
CA GLU A 149 -2.56 -6.36 -17.81
C GLU A 149 -3.93 -5.83 -17.42
N ASP A 150 -4.22 -4.61 -17.87
CA ASP A 150 -5.46 -3.87 -17.59
C ASP A 150 -5.70 -3.68 -16.09
N ALA A 151 -4.65 -3.34 -15.37
CA ALA A 151 -4.68 -3.08 -13.93
C ALA A 151 -3.97 -1.78 -13.57
N GLY A 152 -4.34 -1.22 -12.42
CA GLY A 152 -3.62 -0.15 -11.74
C GLY A 152 -3.02 -0.65 -10.42
N HIS A 153 -2.62 0.28 -9.55
CA HIS A 153 -2.02 -0.06 -8.26
C HIS A 153 -2.84 -1.05 -7.41
N MET A 154 -4.15 -0.99 -7.51
CA MET A 154 -5.05 -1.91 -6.80
C MET A 154 -5.36 -3.14 -7.67
N LEU A 155 -4.34 -3.77 -8.24
CA LEU A 155 -4.47 -4.87 -9.20
C LEU A 155 -5.36 -6.04 -8.71
N HIS A 156 -5.41 -6.27 -7.41
CA HIS A 156 -6.28 -7.27 -6.77
C HIS A 156 -7.77 -6.87 -6.76
N HIS A 157 -8.08 -5.58 -6.93
CA HIS A 157 -9.45 -5.10 -7.16
C HIS A 157 -9.79 -5.09 -8.65
N ASP A 158 -8.81 -4.76 -9.50
CA ASP A 158 -9.02 -4.57 -10.92
C ASP A 158 -9.11 -5.91 -11.66
N GLN A 159 -8.20 -6.84 -11.35
CA GLN A 159 -8.05 -8.14 -12.02
C GLN A 159 -7.89 -9.29 -11.02
N PRO A 160 -8.87 -9.55 -10.12
CA PRO A 160 -8.74 -10.54 -9.06
C PRO A 160 -8.52 -11.97 -9.58
N GLU A 161 -9.20 -12.36 -10.65
CA GLU A 161 -9.10 -13.71 -11.23
C GLU A 161 -7.73 -13.96 -11.85
N LYS A 162 -7.19 -12.99 -12.63
CA LYS A 162 -5.86 -13.09 -13.21
C LYS A 162 -4.78 -13.19 -12.12
N LEU A 163 -4.94 -12.38 -11.08
CA LEU A 163 -4.02 -12.38 -9.97
C LEU A 163 -4.07 -13.69 -9.18
N ALA A 164 -5.28 -14.20 -8.90
CA ALA A 164 -5.45 -15.47 -8.20
C ALA A 164 -4.78 -16.61 -8.96
N HIS A 165 -5.02 -16.72 -10.27
CA HIS A 165 -4.39 -17.74 -11.13
C HIS A 165 -2.85 -17.65 -11.11
N LEU A 166 -2.29 -16.44 -11.24
CA LEU A 166 -0.86 -16.23 -11.15
C LEU A 166 -0.27 -16.70 -9.80
N ILE A 167 -1.00 -16.42 -8.71
CA ILE A 167 -0.57 -16.83 -7.36
C ILE A 167 -0.64 -18.34 -7.21
N GLU A 168 -1.71 -18.99 -7.69
CA GLU A 168 -1.88 -20.45 -7.67
C GLU A 168 -0.77 -21.14 -8.45
N GLU A 169 -0.46 -20.68 -9.67
CA GLU A 169 0.67 -21.19 -10.46
C GLU A 169 2.02 -21.03 -9.75
N PHE A 170 2.20 -19.94 -9.02
CA PHE A 170 3.46 -19.70 -8.30
C PHE A 170 3.61 -20.60 -7.08
N LEU A 171 2.50 -21.00 -6.46
CA LEU A 171 2.49 -21.84 -5.25
C LEU A 171 2.44 -23.35 -5.54
N ALA A 172 2.13 -23.74 -6.78
CA ALA A 172 2.13 -25.15 -7.21
C ALA A 172 3.54 -25.73 -7.36
#